data_056c916fb3e82f8c363e57e8658bcd7c
#
_entry.id   056c916fb3e82f8c363e57e8658bcd7c
#
_cell.length_a   1.000
_cell.length_b   1.000
_cell.length_c   1.000
_cell.angle_alpha   90.00
_cell.angle_beta   90.00
_cell.angle_gamma   90.00
#
_symmetry.space_group_name_H-M   'P 1'
#
loop_
_entity.id
_entity.type
_entity.pdbx_description
1 polymer ?
#
loop_
_entity_poly.entity_id
_entity_poly.type
_entity_poly.pdbx_seq_one_letter_code
_entity_poly.pdbx_strand_id
1 'polypeptide(L)'
;MAKKRVAIVGSGNWACAIAKIVGVNCQRYDEFEDEVRMWVFEEIVNGKKLTEIINEDHENVKYMRGIKLPTNIVADADVVSATRGASVLIFVLPHQFLGGLCKKIAGNHSPNCVAISLIKAVHFDDSGIVLISDIIKRGLGGMDVSVLMGANLAVEVARGAFCETTIGYRCEQNGILLKKIFDDPLVHVSIVNDVEGVEVCGALKNVRSFHRNNFCVELDYIDVDHCAGGGPWRRFCRWNGAG
;
A
#
# COMPACT_ATOMS: atom_id res chain seq x y z
N MET A 1 23.35 14.07 1.41
CA MET A 1 22.97 12.67 1.68
C MET A 1 22.60 12.01 0.36
N ALA A 2 22.79 10.69 0.19
CA ALA A 2 22.30 10.02 -1.02
C ALA A 2 20.76 10.09 -1.07
N LYS A 3 20.21 10.33 -2.27
CA LYS A 3 18.77 10.34 -2.49
C LYS A 3 18.18 8.95 -2.22
N LYS A 4 16.93 8.91 -1.74
CA LYS A 4 16.21 7.67 -1.42
C LYS A 4 15.48 7.15 -2.65
N ARG A 5 15.72 5.89 -2.98
CA ARG A 5 15.04 5.19 -4.08
C ARG A 5 13.72 4.60 -3.60
N VAL A 6 12.65 4.84 -4.36
CA VAL A 6 11.30 4.31 -4.10
C VAL A 6 10.97 3.24 -5.13
N ALA A 7 10.46 2.10 -4.66
CA ALA A 7 9.99 1.02 -5.52
C ALA A 7 8.58 0.57 -5.13
N ILE A 8 7.71 0.43 -6.13
CA ILE A 8 6.33 -0.05 -5.98
C ILE A 8 6.29 -1.51 -6.41
N VAL A 9 5.83 -2.40 -5.52
CA VAL A 9 5.68 -3.83 -5.79
C VAL A 9 4.21 -4.12 -6.08
N GLY A 10 3.87 -4.15 -7.38
CA GLY A 10 2.52 -4.37 -7.89
C GLY A 10 2.09 -3.33 -8.93
N SER A 11 1.13 -3.71 -9.77
CA SER A 11 0.68 -2.91 -10.93
C SER A 11 -0.83 -2.93 -11.16
N GLY A 12 -1.62 -3.33 -10.14
CA GLY A 12 -3.08 -3.31 -10.21
C GLY A 12 -3.65 -1.88 -10.15
N ASN A 13 -4.98 -1.75 -10.16
CA ASN A 13 -5.68 -0.46 -10.13
C ASN A 13 -5.17 0.46 -9.01
N TRP A 14 -5.09 -0.06 -7.78
CA TRP A 14 -4.63 0.73 -6.63
C TRP A 14 -3.15 1.11 -6.75
N ALA A 15 -2.31 0.20 -7.25
CA ALA A 15 -0.90 0.50 -7.50
C ALA A 15 -0.72 1.64 -8.52
N CYS A 16 -1.52 1.68 -9.59
CA CYS A 16 -1.49 2.76 -10.59
C CYS A 16 -1.94 4.10 -9.99
N ALA A 17 -3.00 4.12 -9.18
CA ALA A 17 -3.45 5.34 -8.50
C ALA A 17 -2.37 5.88 -7.56
N ILE A 18 -1.73 5.02 -6.79
CA ILE A 18 -0.63 5.36 -5.88
C ILE A 18 0.62 5.79 -6.64
N ALA A 19 1.00 5.10 -7.72
CA ALA A 19 2.15 5.45 -8.54
C ALA A 19 2.05 6.89 -9.07
N LYS A 20 0.84 7.36 -9.39
CA LYS A 20 0.60 8.73 -9.84
C LYS A 20 0.97 9.74 -8.75
N ILE A 21 0.60 9.51 -7.50
CA ILE A 21 0.89 10.38 -6.36
C ILE A 21 2.37 10.31 -6.01
N VAL A 22 2.89 9.10 -5.86
CA VAL A 22 4.29 8.83 -5.48
C VAL A 22 5.25 9.42 -6.52
N GLY A 23 4.96 9.25 -7.81
CA GLY A 23 5.79 9.81 -8.89
C GLY A 23 5.91 11.33 -8.81
N VAL A 24 4.79 12.03 -8.62
CA VAL A 24 4.78 13.49 -8.45
C VAL A 24 5.54 13.93 -7.19
N ASN A 25 5.32 13.24 -6.07
CA ASN A 25 5.98 13.62 -4.81
C ASN A 25 7.48 13.32 -4.82
N CYS A 26 7.95 12.24 -5.46
CA CYS A 26 9.38 11.97 -5.58
C CYS A 26 10.10 13.06 -6.39
N GLN A 27 9.45 13.67 -7.38
CA GLN A 27 10.00 14.83 -8.10
C GLN A 27 9.92 16.14 -7.30
N ARG A 28 8.98 16.24 -6.36
CA ARG A 28 8.79 17.44 -5.53
C ARG A 28 9.83 17.57 -4.41
N TYR A 29 10.29 16.46 -3.85
CA TYR A 29 11.18 16.44 -2.69
C TYR A 29 12.59 15.95 -3.05
N ASP A 30 13.61 16.81 -2.89
CA ASP A 30 15.01 16.52 -3.22
C ASP A 30 15.62 15.32 -2.50
N GLU A 31 14.97 14.83 -1.43
CA GLU A 31 15.44 13.67 -0.68
C GLU A 31 15.18 12.33 -1.41
N PHE A 32 14.35 12.32 -2.46
CA PHE A 32 14.05 11.13 -3.26
C PHE A 32 14.75 11.18 -4.62
N GLU A 33 15.04 10.00 -5.18
CA GLU A 33 15.37 9.88 -6.60
C GLU A 33 14.11 10.20 -7.41
N ASP A 34 14.25 10.88 -8.54
CA ASP A 34 13.12 11.23 -9.40
C ASP A 34 12.46 9.98 -9.98
N GLU A 35 13.28 8.99 -10.38
CA GLU A 35 12.80 7.70 -10.89
C GLU A 35 12.15 6.88 -9.79
N VAL A 36 10.92 6.42 -10.06
CA VAL A 36 10.18 5.46 -9.22
C VAL A 36 10.02 4.18 -10.00
N ARG A 37 10.58 3.09 -9.52
CA ARG A 37 10.44 1.77 -10.14
C ARG A 37 9.16 1.09 -9.73
N MET A 38 8.48 0.49 -10.70
CA MET A 38 7.24 -0.24 -10.48
C MET A 38 7.36 -1.66 -11.01
N TRP A 39 7.35 -2.65 -10.11
CA TRP A 39 7.27 -4.03 -10.54
C TRP A 39 5.90 -4.35 -11.13
N VAL A 40 5.92 -4.83 -12.37
CA VAL A 40 4.74 -5.21 -13.14
C VAL A 40 4.78 -6.71 -13.41
N PHE A 41 3.71 -7.42 -13.03
CA PHE A 41 3.56 -8.79 -13.53
C PHE A 41 3.38 -8.72 -15.04
N GLU A 42 4.34 -9.30 -15.79
CA GLU A 42 4.38 -9.16 -17.24
C GLU A 42 3.22 -9.91 -17.90
N GLU A 43 2.51 -9.22 -18.75
CA GLU A 43 1.39 -9.73 -19.52
C GLU A 43 1.43 -9.16 -20.95
N ILE A 44 0.88 -9.91 -21.89
CA ILE A 44 0.74 -9.43 -23.27
C ILE A 44 -0.66 -8.82 -23.44
N VAL A 45 -0.70 -7.55 -23.80
CA VAL A 45 -1.94 -6.81 -24.06
C VAL A 45 -1.89 -6.30 -25.51
N ASN A 46 -2.84 -6.74 -26.33
CA ASN A 46 -2.88 -6.39 -27.75
C ASN A 46 -1.55 -6.67 -28.51
N GLY A 47 -0.88 -7.76 -28.16
CA GLY A 47 0.36 -8.18 -28.83
C GLY A 47 1.64 -7.48 -28.32
N LYS A 48 1.54 -6.57 -27.35
CA LYS A 48 2.68 -5.84 -26.74
C LYS A 48 2.80 -6.15 -25.27
N LYS A 49 4.01 -6.13 -24.71
CA LYS A 49 4.25 -6.32 -23.29
C LYS A 49 3.67 -5.17 -22.49
N LEU A 50 3.06 -5.45 -21.35
CA LEU A 50 2.46 -4.43 -20.50
C LEU A 50 3.52 -3.44 -19.97
N THR A 51 4.73 -3.91 -19.65
CA THR A 51 5.85 -3.05 -19.23
C THR A 51 6.27 -2.08 -20.35
N GLU A 52 6.32 -2.54 -21.61
CA GLU A 52 6.61 -1.68 -22.77
C GLU A 52 5.56 -0.59 -22.93
N ILE A 53 4.26 -0.97 -22.86
CA ILE A 53 3.15 -0.01 -22.95
C ILE A 53 3.25 1.05 -21.84
N ILE A 54 3.50 0.63 -20.58
CA ILE A 54 3.62 1.56 -19.47
C ILE A 54 4.80 2.51 -19.66
N ASN A 55 5.95 2.01 -20.12
CA ASN A 55 7.15 2.83 -20.29
C ASN A 55 7.07 3.78 -21.48
N GLU A 56 6.39 3.41 -22.56
CA GLU A 56 6.26 4.24 -23.77
C GLU A 56 5.05 5.18 -23.72
N ASP A 57 3.88 4.62 -23.32
CA ASP A 57 2.62 5.35 -23.35
C ASP A 57 2.28 5.98 -22.00
N HIS A 58 3.04 5.66 -20.95
CA HIS A 58 2.78 6.06 -19.56
C HIS A 58 1.36 5.76 -19.12
N GLU A 59 0.86 4.59 -19.49
CA GLU A 59 -0.51 4.16 -19.18
C GLU A 59 -0.56 2.66 -18.92
N ASN A 60 -1.22 2.26 -17.85
CA ASN A 60 -1.55 0.87 -17.64
C ASN A 60 -2.92 0.58 -18.28
N VAL A 61 -2.91 0.26 -19.57
CA VAL A 61 -4.13 0.05 -20.37
C VAL A 61 -4.99 -1.13 -19.91
N LYS A 62 -4.43 -2.04 -19.11
CA LYS A 62 -5.13 -3.20 -18.58
C LYS A 62 -5.93 -2.85 -17.33
N TYR A 63 -5.30 -2.17 -16.38
CA TYR A 63 -5.86 -1.94 -15.05
C TYR A 63 -6.36 -0.52 -14.82
N MET A 64 -5.85 0.47 -15.56
CA MET A 64 -6.20 1.88 -15.34
C MET A 64 -6.27 2.66 -16.68
N ARG A 65 -7.10 2.18 -17.59
CA ARG A 65 -7.24 2.77 -18.93
C ARG A 65 -7.69 4.23 -18.86
N GLY A 66 -7.07 5.08 -19.67
CA GLY A 66 -7.38 6.51 -19.76
C GLY A 66 -6.75 7.36 -18.66
N ILE A 67 -5.93 6.77 -17.79
CA ILE A 67 -5.21 7.49 -16.74
C ILE A 67 -3.71 7.44 -17.02
N LYS A 68 -3.10 8.59 -17.23
CA LYS A 68 -1.64 8.68 -17.44
C LYS A 68 -0.90 8.62 -16.11
N LEU A 69 0.17 7.83 -16.09
CA LEU A 69 1.17 7.82 -15.03
C LEU A 69 2.21 8.94 -15.29
N PRO A 70 2.84 9.46 -14.25
CA PRO A 70 4.01 10.35 -14.42
C PRO A 70 5.13 9.66 -15.21
N THR A 71 5.85 10.42 -16.02
CA THR A 71 6.91 9.93 -16.90
C THR A 71 8.12 9.34 -16.17
N ASN A 72 8.26 9.63 -14.88
CA ASN A 72 9.29 9.10 -14.01
C ASN A 72 8.94 7.72 -13.39
N ILE A 73 7.76 7.18 -13.68
CA ILE A 73 7.42 5.79 -13.34
C ILE A 73 8.00 4.87 -14.38
N VAL A 74 8.90 3.98 -13.94
CA VAL A 74 9.56 2.99 -14.80
C VAL A 74 9.06 1.59 -14.45
N ALA A 75 8.36 0.96 -15.38
CA ALA A 75 7.84 -0.40 -15.25
C ALA A 75 8.95 -1.44 -15.50
N ASP A 76 9.06 -2.42 -14.62
CA ASP A 76 10.03 -3.51 -14.70
C ASP A 76 9.34 -4.85 -14.40
N ALA A 77 9.55 -5.85 -15.23
CA ALA A 77 8.97 -7.19 -15.05
C ALA A 77 9.74 -8.04 -14.03
N ASP A 78 11.00 -7.71 -13.77
CA ASP A 78 11.81 -8.41 -12.77
C ASP A 78 11.74 -7.69 -11.42
N VAL A 79 11.16 -8.37 -10.42
CA VAL A 79 11.00 -7.82 -9.08
C VAL A 79 12.34 -7.53 -8.39
N VAL A 80 13.37 -8.31 -8.68
CA VAL A 80 14.72 -8.10 -8.11
C VAL A 80 15.34 -6.82 -8.68
N SER A 81 15.22 -6.62 -9.99
CA SER A 81 15.66 -5.40 -10.66
C SER A 81 14.87 -4.17 -10.16
N ALA A 82 13.55 -4.26 -10.12
CA ALA A 82 12.68 -3.17 -9.68
C ALA A 82 12.96 -2.71 -8.24
N THR A 83 13.34 -3.63 -7.34
CA THR A 83 13.55 -3.33 -5.92
C THR A 83 15.02 -3.15 -5.52
N ARG A 84 15.95 -3.28 -6.48
CA ARG A 84 17.38 -3.18 -6.21
C ARG A 84 17.78 -1.83 -5.63
N GLY A 85 18.38 -1.88 -4.42
CA GLY A 85 18.85 -0.69 -3.71
C GLY A 85 17.72 0.25 -3.24
N ALA A 86 16.46 -0.20 -3.26
CA ALA A 86 15.34 0.58 -2.77
C ALA A 86 15.50 0.96 -1.29
N SER A 87 15.24 2.21 -0.97
CA SER A 87 15.16 2.75 0.39
C SER A 87 13.73 2.71 0.92
N VAL A 88 12.74 2.67 0.03
CA VAL A 88 11.32 2.52 0.36
C VAL A 88 10.69 1.49 -0.57
N LEU A 89 10.02 0.50 0.02
CA LEU A 89 9.26 -0.54 -0.69
C LEU A 89 7.76 -0.37 -0.42
N ILE A 90 6.98 -0.18 -1.47
CA ILE A 90 5.52 0.01 -1.41
C ILE A 90 4.83 -1.25 -1.93
N PHE A 91 4.18 -2.03 -1.05
CA PHE A 91 3.50 -3.28 -1.41
C PHE A 91 2.03 -3.05 -1.73
N VAL A 92 1.66 -3.27 -3.01
CA VAL A 92 0.29 -3.07 -3.53
C VAL A 92 -0.08 -4.22 -4.47
N LEU A 93 -0.26 -5.42 -3.92
CA LEU A 93 -0.53 -6.64 -4.68
C LEU A 93 -1.43 -7.60 -3.88
N PRO A 94 -2.02 -8.62 -4.50
CA PRO A 94 -2.77 -9.64 -3.76
C PRO A 94 -1.85 -10.41 -2.81
N HIS A 95 -2.30 -10.57 -1.55
CA HIS A 95 -1.48 -11.10 -0.44
C HIS A 95 -0.93 -12.51 -0.66
N GLN A 96 -1.61 -13.33 -1.47
CA GLN A 96 -1.17 -14.70 -1.77
C GLN A 96 0.21 -14.78 -2.46
N PHE A 97 0.67 -13.71 -3.11
CA PHE A 97 1.97 -13.66 -3.77
C PHE A 97 3.12 -13.18 -2.89
N LEU A 98 2.81 -12.63 -1.71
CA LEU A 98 3.80 -12.00 -0.82
C LEU A 98 4.95 -12.91 -0.44
N GLY A 99 4.67 -14.14 0.02
CA GLY A 99 5.70 -15.03 0.52
C GLY A 99 6.77 -15.36 -0.51
N GLY A 100 6.37 -15.55 -1.78
CA GLY A 100 7.29 -15.79 -2.89
C GLY A 100 8.08 -14.55 -3.29
N LEU A 101 7.44 -13.38 -3.27
CA LEU A 101 8.07 -12.11 -3.65
C LEU A 101 9.04 -11.62 -2.58
N CYS A 102 8.68 -11.66 -1.31
CA CYS A 102 9.59 -11.28 -0.21
C CYS A 102 10.88 -12.10 -0.24
N LYS A 103 10.81 -13.40 -0.52
CA LYS A 103 12.01 -14.24 -0.68
C LYS A 103 12.94 -13.79 -1.81
N LYS A 104 12.37 -13.29 -2.93
CA LYS A 104 13.14 -12.77 -4.07
C LYS A 104 13.73 -11.39 -3.79
N ILE A 105 13.02 -10.55 -3.05
CA ILE A 105 13.41 -9.17 -2.72
C ILE A 105 14.45 -9.14 -1.59
N ALA A 106 14.42 -10.12 -0.69
CA ALA A 106 15.31 -10.17 0.47
C ALA A 106 16.79 -10.01 0.08
N GLY A 107 17.48 -9.06 0.74
CA GLY A 107 18.88 -8.75 0.49
C GLY A 107 19.18 -7.89 -0.73
N ASN A 108 18.18 -7.52 -1.56
CA ASN A 108 18.38 -6.68 -2.74
C ASN A 108 18.09 -5.19 -2.50
N HIS A 109 17.47 -4.85 -1.39
CA HIS A 109 17.15 -3.48 -0.99
C HIS A 109 18.28 -2.83 -0.20
N SER A 110 18.17 -1.52 0.06
CA SER A 110 19.10 -0.78 0.92
C SER A 110 19.07 -1.31 2.37
N PRO A 111 20.18 -1.29 3.12
CA PRO A 111 20.23 -1.74 4.52
C PRO A 111 19.22 -1.02 5.43
N ASN A 112 18.96 0.27 5.18
CA ASN A 112 18.00 1.08 5.95
C ASN A 112 16.66 1.23 5.22
N CYS A 113 16.27 0.23 4.44
CA CYS A 113 15.01 0.23 3.73
C CYS A 113 13.84 0.13 4.70
N VAL A 114 12.78 0.87 4.41
CA VAL A 114 11.48 0.76 5.07
C VAL A 114 10.43 0.25 4.10
N ALA A 115 9.47 -0.50 4.60
CA ALA A 115 8.37 -0.98 3.80
C ALA A 115 7.03 -0.36 4.24
N ILE A 116 6.10 -0.26 3.30
CA ILE A 116 4.72 0.08 3.59
C ILE A 116 3.78 -0.84 2.83
N SER A 117 2.79 -1.38 3.53
CA SER A 117 1.74 -2.23 2.94
C SER A 117 0.47 -1.43 2.71
N LEU A 118 -0.05 -1.51 1.49
CA LEU A 118 -1.35 -0.98 1.10
C LEU A 118 -2.36 -2.12 0.85
N ILE A 119 -2.04 -3.31 1.34
CA ILE A 119 -2.81 -4.54 1.09
C ILE A 119 -3.93 -4.64 2.11
N LYS A 120 -5.17 -4.56 1.64
CA LYS A 120 -6.39 -4.61 2.47
C LYS A 120 -6.85 -6.07 2.65
N ALA A 121 -6.06 -6.84 3.40
CA ALA A 121 -6.34 -8.23 3.70
C ALA A 121 -5.75 -8.63 5.05
N VAL A 122 -6.25 -9.71 5.61
CA VAL A 122 -5.60 -10.48 6.67
C VAL A 122 -5.31 -11.89 6.14
N HIS A 123 -4.30 -12.52 6.67
CA HIS A 123 -3.99 -13.91 6.38
C HIS A 123 -4.45 -14.78 7.56
N PHE A 124 -4.84 -16.01 7.26
CA PHE A 124 -5.20 -16.99 8.28
C PHE A 124 -4.28 -18.19 8.15
N ASP A 125 -3.66 -18.58 9.26
CA ASP A 125 -2.89 -19.80 9.39
C ASP A 125 -3.34 -20.59 10.63
N ASP A 126 -2.66 -21.67 10.96
CA ASP A 126 -2.99 -22.53 12.10
C ASP A 126 -2.91 -21.81 13.46
N SER A 127 -2.21 -20.68 13.54
CA SER A 127 -2.14 -19.82 14.74
C SER A 127 -3.26 -18.77 14.81
N GLY A 128 -4.07 -18.62 13.76
CA GLY A 128 -5.16 -17.66 13.67
C GLY A 128 -4.90 -16.53 12.66
N ILE A 129 -5.26 -15.30 13.03
CA ILE A 129 -5.10 -14.13 12.18
C ILE A 129 -3.64 -13.67 12.18
N VAL A 130 -3.07 -13.54 10.98
CA VAL A 130 -1.71 -13.02 10.76
C VAL A 130 -1.81 -11.75 9.93
N LEU A 131 -1.18 -10.68 10.41
CA LEU A 131 -1.14 -9.40 9.71
C LEU A 131 -0.21 -9.48 8.49
N ILE A 132 -0.57 -8.79 7.42
CA ILE A 132 0.24 -8.72 6.20
C ILE A 132 1.57 -8.01 6.48
N SER A 133 1.56 -6.97 7.33
CA SER A 133 2.76 -6.27 7.76
C SER A 133 3.77 -7.22 8.44
N ASP A 134 3.30 -8.19 9.24
CA ASP A 134 4.16 -9.19 9.88
C ASP A 134 4.71 -10.22 8.89
N ILE A 135 3.94 -10.58 7.86
CA ILE A 135 4.42 -11.45 6.77
C ILE A 135 5.56 -10.76 6.02
N ILE A 136 5.38 -9.49 5.66
CA ILE A 136 6.41 -8.69 4.98
C ILE A 136 7.64 -8.56 5.87
N LYS A 137 7.47 -8.16 7.14
CA LYS A 137 8.54 -8.01 8.12
C LYS A 137 9.38 -9.28 8.26
N ARG A 138 8.73 -10.43 8.45
CA ARG A 138 9.40 -11.74 8.54
C ARG A 138 10.11 -12.10 7.23
N GLY A 139 9.48 -11.88 6.10
CA GLY A 139 10.01 -12.21 4.78
C GLY A 139 11.21 -11.37 4.36
N LEU A 140 11.34 -10.15 4.92
CA LEU A 140 12.43 -9.20 4.63
C LEU A 140 13.42 -9.02 5.80
N GLY A 141 13.56 -10.02 6.66
CA GLY A 141 14.61 -10.04 7.68
C GLY A 141 14.41 -9.06 8.84
N GLY A 142 13.16 -8.73 9.19
CA GLY A 142 12.84 -7.87 10.35
C GLY A 142 12.73 -6.38 10.01
N MET A 143 12.65 -6.02 8.72
CA MET A 143 12.46 -4.65 8.25
C MET A 143 11.30 -3.95 8.96
N ASP A 144 11.40 -2.62 9.18
CA ASP A 144 10.27 -1.83 9.66
C ASP A 144 9.20 -1.72 8.58
N VAL A 145 7.96 -2.08 8.96
CA VAL A 145 6.81 -2.11 8.06
C VAL A 145 5.70 -1.23 8.62
N SER A 146 5.33 -0.22 7.86
CA SER A 146 4.16 0.62 8.07
C SER A 146 2.99 0.12 7.21
N VAL A 147 1.80 0.63 7.45
CA VAL A 147 0.61 0.33 6.64
C VAL A 147 -0.10 1.60 6.24
N LEU A 148 -0.71 1.64 5.05
CA LEU A 148 -1.57 2.75 4.62
C LEU A 148 -2.96 2.20 4.30
N MET A 149 -3.96 2.70 5.01
CA MET A 149 -5.36 2.29 4.87
C MET A 149 -6.27 3.51 4.71
N GLY A 150 -7.42 3.29 4.10
CA GLY A 150 -8.43 4.32 3.87
C GLY A 150 -9.60 3.80 3.04
N ALA A 151 -10.70 4.55 3.04
CA ALA A 151 -11.95 4.20 2.35
C ALA A 151 -11.98 4.72 0.90
N ASN A 152 -11.00 4.33 0.06
CA ASN A 152 -10.77 4.92 -1.25
C ASN A 152 -11.08 3.95 -2.38
N LEU A 153 -11.59 4.47 -3.50
CA LEU A 153 -11.72 3.77 -4.76
C LEU A 153 -10.57 4.20 -5.70
N ALA A 154 -9.80 3.24 -6.19
CA ALA A 154 -8.60 3.49 -6.99
C ALA A 154 -8.85 4.42 -8.19
N VAL A 155 -9.96 4.21 -8.90
CA VAL A 155 -10.32 5.02 -10.09
C VAL A 155 -10.65 6.47 -9.71
N GLU A 156 -11.30 6.69 -8.57
CA GLU A 156 -11.65 8.03 -8.09
C GLU A 156 -10.40 8.81 -7.70
N VAL A 157 -9.51 8.17 -6.92
CA VAL A 157 -8.22 8.75 -6.53
C VAL A 157 -7.37 9.08 -7.77
N ALA A 158 -7.29 8.16 -8.73
CA ALA A 158 -6.54 8.38 -9.96
C ALA A 158 -7.10 9.52 -10.83
N ARG A 159 -8.40 9.81 -10.72
CA ARG A 159 -9.08 10.95 -11.36
C ARG A 159 -8.99 12.26 -10.58
N GLY A 160 -8.37 12.25 -9.41
CA GLY A 160 -8.21 13.43 -8.57
C GLY A 160 -9.39 13.72 -7.65
N ALA A 161 -10.18 12.72 -7.29
CA ALA A 161 -11.16 12.86 -6.22
C ALA A 161 -10.43 12.96 -4.87
N PHE A 162 -10.92 13.84 -4.00
CA PHE A 162 -10.39 13.96 -2.63
C PHE A 162 -10.56 12.65 -1.86
N CYS A 163 -9.53 12.26 -1.13
CA CYS A 163 -9.59 11.11 -0.24
C CYS A 163 -8.73 11.32 1.00
N GLU A 164 -9.10 10.63 2.07
CA GLU A 164 -8.35 10.57 3.31
C GLU A 164 -7.79 9.17 3.52
N THR A 165 -6.55 9.12 4.05
CA THR A 165 -5.85 7.88 4.36
C THR A 165 -5.11 8.01 5.67
N THR A 166 -4.86 6.90 6.34
CA THR A 166 -4.07 6.85 7.56
C THR A 166 -2.88 5.93 7.38
N ILE A 167 -1.69 6.41 7.75
CA ILE A 167 -0.49 5.60 7.86
C ILE A 167 -0.32 5.18 9.32
N GLY A 168 -0.36 3.87 9.57
CA GLY A 168 0.08 3.26 10.82
C GLY A 168 1.59 3.02 10.79
N TYR A 169 2.32 3.52 11.78
CA TYR A 169 3.77 3.37 11.87
C TYR A 169 4.21 2.83 13.23
N ARG A 170 5.43 2.26 13.32
CA ARG A 170 6.11 1.92 14.58
C ARG A 170 7.25 2.89 14.87
N CYS A 171 7.93 3.39 13.83
CA CYS A 171 8.98 4.41 13.92
C CYS A 171 8.46 5.72 13.35
N GLU A 172 8.39 6.77 14.18
CA GLU A 172 7.84 8.08 13.80
C GLU A 172 8.57 8.71 12.61
N GLN A 173 9.90 8.58 12.56
CA GLN A 173 10.70 9.10 11.45
C GLN A 173 10.30 8.45 10.12
N ASN A 174 9.99 7.15 10.13
CA ASN A 174 9.50 6.44 8.96
C ASN A 174 8.08 6.86 8.60
N GLY A 175 7.20 7.08 9.60
CA GLY A 175 5.86 7.62 9.38
C GLY A 175 5.89 8.99 8.69
N ILE A 176 6.74 9.90 9.15
CA ILE A 176 6.94 11.23 8.55
C ILE A 176 7.50 11.12 7.12
N LEU A 177 8.50 10.25 6.91
CA LEU A 177 9.06 10.00 5.57
C LEU A 177 7.99 9.51 4.61
N LEU A 178 7.21 8.52 5.03
CA LEU A 178 6.16 7.93 4.23
C LEU A 178 5.02 8.93 3.96
N LYS A 179 4.65 9.75 4.96
CA LYS A 179 3.68 10.82 4.73
C LYS A 179 4.08 11.70 3.56
N LYS A 180 5.33 12.14 3.45
CA LYS A 180 5.80 12.97 2.32
C LYS A 180 5.62 12.30 0.95
N ILE A 181 5.71 10.97 0.89
CA ILE A 181 5.54 10.20 -0.35
C ILE A 181 4.09 10.15 -0.81
N PHE A 182 3.13 10.13 0.14
CA PHE A 182 1.72 9.91 -0.17
C PHE A 182 0.83 11.14 -0.01
N ASP A 183 1.25 12.17 0.76
CA ASP A 183 0.44 13.35 1.02
C ASP A 183 0.40 14.28 -0.19
N ASP A 184 -0.80 14.64 -0.63
CA ASP A 184 -1.07 15.48 -1.80
C ASP A 184 -2.31 16.34 -1.49
N PRO A 185 -2.51 17.50 -2.12
CA PRO A 185 -3.71 18.33 -1.89
C PRO A 185 -5.05 17.59 -2.02
N LEU A 186 -5.08 16.50 -2.79
CA LEU A 186 -6.26 15.67 -2.99
C LEU A 186 -6.23 14.35 -2.20
N VAL A 187 -5.09 14.05 -1.56
CA VAL A 187 -4.90 12.83 -0.76
C VAL A 187 -4.34 13.22 0.60
N HIS A 188 -5.23 13.50 1.53
CA HIS A 188 -4.83 13.84 2.89
C HIS A 188 -4.36 12.61 3.66
N VAL A 189 -3.15 12.68 4.23
CA VAL A 189 -2.53 11.58 4.97
C VAL A 189 -2.36 11.93 6.43
N SER A 190 -3.09 11.24 7.30
CA SER A 190 -2.86 11.23 8.76
C SER A 190 -1.84 10.14 9.12
N ILE A 191 -1.08 10.33 10.21
CA ILE A 191 -0.13 9.33 10.71
C ILE A 191 -0.44 8.99 12.16
N VAL A 192 -0.35 7.71 12.54
CA VAL A 192 -0.62 7.23 13.90
C VAL A 192 0.36 6.12 14.28
N ASN A 193 0.77 6.09 15.56
CA ASN A 193 1.65 5.04 16.07
C ASN A 193 0.85 3.77 16.44
N ASP A 194 0.22 3.16 15.41
CA ASP A 194 -0.58 1.94 15.54
C ASP A 194 -0.68 1.23 14.17
N VAL A 195 0.26 0.37 13.86
CA VAL A 195 0.25 -0.44 12.63
C VAL A 195 -0.89 -1.45 12.65
N GLU A 196 -1.02 -2.16 13.77
CA GLU A 196 -1.95 -3.27 13.94
C GLU A 196 -3.41 -2.81 13.81
N GLY A 197 -3.77 -1.73 14.52
CA GLY A 197 -5.12 -1.19 14.49
C GLY A 197 -5.49 -0.66 13.11
N VAL A 198 -4.61 0.10 12.46
CA VAL A 198 -4.84 0.63 11.10
C VAL A 198 -5.00 -0.50 10.09
N GLU A 199 -4.16 -1.56 10.17
CA GLU A 199 -4.24 -2.70 9.24
C GLU A 199 -5.53 -3.48 9.40
N VAL A 200 -5.92 -3.80 10.64
CA VAL A 200 -7.17 -4.53 10.94
C VAL A 200 -8.38 -3.73 10.49
N CYS A 201 -8.46 -2.44 10.81
CA CYS A 201 -9.56 -1.57 10.36
C CYS A 201 -9.66 -1.52 8.84
N GLY A 202 -8.53 -1.41 8.14
CA GLY A 202 -8.48 -1.40 6.68
C GLY A 202 -8.93 -2.73 6.03
N ALA A 203 -8.59 -3.86 6.64
CA ALA A 203 -9.00 -5.18 6.17
C ALA A 203 -10.50 -5.44 6.39
N LEU A 204 -11.04 -5.05 7.54
CA LEU A 204 -12.44 -5.25 7.91
C LEU A 204 -13.41 -4.40 7.07
N LYS A 205 -12.97 -3.30 6.50
CA LYS A 205 -13.79 -2.47 5.61
C LYS A 205 -14.50 -3.27 4.52
N ASN A 206 -13.86 -4.29 3.96
CA ASN A 206 -14.40 -5.09 2.85
C ASN A 206 -15.31 -6.25 3.29
N VAL A 207 -15.43 -6.52 4.59
CA VAL A 207 -16.27 -7.62 5.13
C VAL A 207 -17.77 -7.29 5.02
N ARG A 208 -18.15 -6.04 4.81
CA ARG A 208 -19.56 -5.60 4.73
C ARG A 208 -20.37 -6.14 3.55
N SER A 209 -19.76 -6.80 2.55
CA SER A 209 -20.48 -7.30 1.36
C SER A 209 -20.97 -8.76 1.45
N PHE A 210 -20.74 -9.46 2.53
CA PHE A 210 -21.18 -10.86 2.70
C PHE A 210 -22.31 -10.99 3.72
N HIS A 211 -23.47 -10.33 3.48
CA HIS A 211 -24.67 -10.63 4.26
C HIS A 211 -25.92 -10.73 3.42
N ARG A 212 -26.19 -11.93 2.97
CA ARG A 212 -27.54 -12.47 2.83
C ARG A 212 -27.74 -13.41 4.03
N ASN A 213 -28.66 -13.03 4.91
CA ASN A 213 -29.18 -13.71 6.12
C ASN A 213 -28.56 -13.29 7.46
N ASN A 214 -29.21 -12.31 8.09
CA ASN A 214 -29.36 -12.11 9.53
C ASN A 214 -28.12 -11.93 10.44
N PHE A 215 -27.09 -11.25 10.00
CA PHE A 215 -26.10 -10.67 10.93
C PHE A 215 -25.76 -9.25 10.48
N CYS A 216 -26.39 -8.27 11.12
CA CYS A 216 -26.02 -6.87 10.98
C CYS A 216 -24.84 -6.61 11.93
N VAL A 217 -23.60 -6.62 11.43
CA VAL A 217 -22.53 -5.86 12.06
C VAL A 217 -22.61 -4.47 11.42
N GLU A 218 -23.34 -3.57 12.04
CA GLU A 218 -23.19 -2.13 11.79
C GLU A 218 -21.80 -1.73 12.30
N LEU A 219 -20.83 -1.76 11.40
CA LEU A 219 -19.63 -0.99 11.57
C LEU A 219 -20.00 0.42 11.09
N ASP A 220 -20.63 1.18 11.98
CA ASP A 220 -20.70 2.62 11.83
C ASP A 220 -19.28 3.12 11.61
N TYR A 221 -19.16 4.07 10.69
CA TYR A 221 -17.97 4.84 10.35
C TYR A 221 -16.96 4.86 11.50
N ILE A 222 -15.88 4.06 11.38
CA ILE A 222 -14.80 4.14 12.36
C ILE A 222 -14.10 5.44 12.06
N ASP A 223 -14.44 6.45 12.85
CA ASP A 223 -13.76 7.74 12.86
C ASP A 223 -12.36 7.51 13.41
N VAL A 224 -11.39 7.48 12.51
CA VAL A 224 -9.97 7.19 12.85
C VAL A 224 -9.39 8.32 13.73
N ASP A 225 -10.00 9.51 13.70
CA ASP A 225 -9.59 10.64 14.52
C ASP A 225 -9.86 10.42 16.03
N HIS A 226 -10.75 9.48 16.37
CA HIS A 226 -11.01 9.12 17.77
C HIS A 226 -10.04 8.08 18.35
N CYS A 227 -9.23 7.42 17.53
CA CYS A 227 -8.22 6.45 17.99
C CYS A 227 -6.94 7.10 18.54
N ALA A 228 -6.75 8.40 18.37
CA ALA A 228 -5.57 9.13 18.87
C ALA A 228 -5.58 9.39 20.39
N GLY A 229 -6.67 9.05 21.10
CA GLY A 229 -6.77 9.16 22.55
C GLY A 229 -6.59 7.80 23.22
N GLY A 230 -5.41 7.52 23.74
CA GLY A 230 -4.92 6.30 24.42
C GLY A 230 -5.85 5.57 25.40
N GLY A 231 -6.96 5.05 24.92
CA GLY A 231 -7.90 4.23 25.66
C GLY A 231 -7.86 2.76 25.22
N PRO A 232 -8.01 1.79 26.15
CA PRO A 232 -7.88 0.38 25.84
C PRO A 232 -9.02 -0.09 24.92
N TRP A 233 -8.66 -0.80 23.86
CA TRP A 233 -9.48 -1.40 22.81
C TRP A 233 -10.66 -2.28 23.26
N ARG A 234 -11.00 -2.34 24.54
CA ARG A 234 -11.99 -3.24 25.14
C ARG A 234 -13.46 -2.87 24.92
N ARG A 235 -13.80 -1.81 24.15
CA ARG A 235 -15.18 -1.31 24.07
C ARG A 235 -15.90 -1.43 22.73
N PHE A 236 -15.25 -1.93 21.65
CA PHE A 236 -15.86 -1.89 20.32
C PHE A 236 -16.35 -3.23 19.73
N CYS A 237 -16.23 -4.31 20.46
CA CYS A 237 -16.89 -5.56 20.10
C CYS A 237 -17.97 -5.88 21.14
N ARG A 238 -19.13 -5.24 21.06
CA ARG A 238 -20.32 -5.74 21.76
C ARG A 238 -21.00 -6.76 20.87
N TRP A 239 -20.80 -8.02 21.19
CA TRP A 239 -21.55 -9.13 20.65
C TRP A 239 -22.94 -9.10 21.31
N ASN A 240 -23.98 -8.62 20.64
CA ASN A 240 -25.37 -8.80 21.07
C ASN A 240 -25.87 -10.10 20.45
N GLY A 241 -25.57 -11.22 21.10
CA GLY A 241 -26.27 -12.46 20.86
C GLY A 241 -27.68 -12.31 21.40
N ALA A 242 -28.68 -12.20 20.53
CA ALA A 242 -30.05 -12.48 20.86
C ALA A 242 -30.29 -13.97 20.63
N GLY A 243 -30.78 -14.66 21.68
CA GLY A 243 -31.15 -16.07 21.70
C GLY A 243 -32.34 -16.40 20.81
#